data_0d30fcc408519535ca7f06bcd1f1f0e8
#
_entry.id   0d30fcc408519535ca7f06bcd1f1f0e8
#
_cell.length_a   1.000
_cell.length_b   1.000
_cell.length_c   1.000
_cell.angle_alpha   90.00
_cell.angle_beta   90.00
_cell.angle_gamma   90.00
#
_symmetry.space_group_name_H-M   'P 1'
#
loop_
_entity.id
_entity.type
_entity.pdbx_description
1 polymer ?
#
loop_
_entity_poly.entity_id
_entity_poly.type
_entity_poly.pdbx_seq_one_letter_code
_entity_poly.pdbx_strand_id
1 'polypeptide(L)'
;MLPPLKTVRDGLRRTTEALAAELVRPGSATPEWSDLEWRLAAAAAAAHGVSPLLCKSSRWQHPPWRKFIESQREHVKLRHRRIASLLERIDTAARAAGLAVVALKGSALHAMGIYVPGERPMADIDLLVREHDAGAAIRLLQELGYVESFVAWKHRVFKPATGQPAAGLGEHRDTPVNIELHTRIQERLPVSAIDITGRIYPREPVPGLNPYPSSGALMNHLLLHAAGNICGRSLRLLHLNDIALLATRMSADDWSVLWDDHAADAPWWALPPLRLVARYYPGAIPDAVLARLERDCPSLLRTVSRHQTLTQVSCSDLWLHALAGIEWSRSLRELGHYLRNRVKPPQEAVKERADMVRTQLWLQGQSWVRQNQGRRILTLLTRQVPRMDTLYVVRAALDAPASAT
;
A
#
# COMPACT_ATOMS: atom_id res chain seq x y z
N MET A 1 8.82 -26.54 -8.55
CA MET A 1 8.39 -26.06 -9.90
C MET A 1 7.12 -25.26 -9.75
N LEU A 2 6.99 -24.10 -10.42
CA LEU A 2 5.75 -23.31 -10.36
C LEU A 2 4.62 -24.04 -11.09
N PRO A 3 3.40 -24.10 -10.51
CA PRO A 3 2.22 -24.57 -11.22
C PRO A 3 1.90 -23.68 -12.43
N PRO A 4 1.02 -24.11 -13.37
CA PRO A 4 0.56 -23.26 -14.45
C PRO A 4 0.07 -21.90 -13.93
N LEU A 5 0.51 -20.81 -14.57
CA LEU A 5 0.23 -19.44 -14.08
C LEU A 5 -1.28 -19.14 -13.99
N LYS A 6 -2.10 -19.77 -14.84
CA LYS A 6 -3.56 -19.68 -14.76
C LYS A 6 -4.08 -20.26 -13.44
N THR A 7 -3.58 -21.44 -13.03
CA THR A 7 -3.93 -22.09 -11.76
C THR A 7 -3.52 -21.22 -10.58
N VAL A 8 -2.32 -20.63 -10.62
CA VAL A 8 -1.83 -19.71 -9.59
C VAL A 8 -2.75 -18.49 -9.47
N ARG A 9 -3.09 -17.83 -10.60
CA ARG A 9 -3.99 -16.68 -10.61
C ARG A 9 -5.36 -17.02 -10.03
N ASP A 10 -5.96 -18.10 -10.52
CA ASP A 10 -7.31 -18.49 -10.11
C ASP A 10 -7.36 -18.89 -8.62
N GLY A 11 -6.30 -19.53 -8.13
CA GLY A 11 -6.12 -19.83 -6.72
C GLY A 11 -5.92 -18.57 -5.87
N LEU A 12 -5.03 -17.64 -6.28
CA LEU A 12 -4.83 -16.36 -5.58
C LEU A 12 -6.13 -15.55 -5.49
N ARG A 13 -6.92 -15.49 -6.56
CA ARG A 13 -8.20 -14.76 -6.56
C ARG A 13 -9.19 -15.38 -5.58
N ARG A 14 -9.38 -16.71 -5.60
CA ARG A 14 -10.26 -17.40 -4.66
C ARG A 14 -9.82 -17.22 -3.21
N THR A 15 -8.55 -17.44 -2.93
CA THR A 15 -8.02 -17.32 -1.57
C THR A 15 -8.06 -15.88 -1.06
N THR A 16 -7.79 -14.88 -1.90
CA THR A 16 -7.89 -13.45 -1.52
C THR A 16 -9.31 -13.08 -1.13
N GLU A 17 -10.33 -13.48 -1.90
CA GLU A 17 -11.74 -13.19 -1.56
C GLU A 17 -12.15 -13.91 -0.26
N ALA A 18 -11.72 -15.15 -0.07
CA ALA A 18 -11.97 -15.90 1.16
C ALA A 18 -11.29 -15.27 2.38
N LEU A 19 -10.04 -14.82 2.24
CA LEU A 19 -9.31 -14.09 3.31
C LEU A 19 -10.00 -12.77 3.66
N ALA A 20 -10.49 -12.03 2.66
CA ALA A 20 -11.23 -10.80 2.90
C ALA A 20 -12.53 -11.07 3.67
N ALA A 21 -13.27 -12.11 3.31
CA ALA A 21 -14.47 -12.53 4.01
C ALA A 21 -14.16 -12.98 5.46
N GLU A 22 -13.14 -13.82 5.64
CA GLU A 22 -12.72 -14.35 6.95
C GLU A 22 -12.22 -13.25 7.90
N LEU A 23 -11.54 -12.23 7.36
CA LEU A 23 -11.06 -11.10 8.17
C LEU A 23 -12.22 -10.28 8.75
N VAL A 24 -13.28 -10.06 7.98
CA VAL A 24 -14.42 -9.19 8.35
C VAL A 24 -15.52 -9.95 9.09
N ARG A 25 -15.79 -11.18 8.66
CA ARG A 25 -16.86 -12.06 9.20
C ARG A 25 -16.31 -13.48 9.33
N PRO A 26 -15.57 -13.75 10.41
CA PRO A 26 -14.97 -15.06 10.60
C PRO A 26 -15.99 -16.19 10.50
N GLY A 27 -15.75 -17.09 9.55
CA GLY A 27 -16.59 -18.26 9.33
C GLY A 27 -16.38 -19.34 10.39
N SER A 28 -17.35 -20.23 10.53
CA SER A 28 -17.24 -21.39 11.45
C SER A 28 -16.52 -22.58 10.84
N ALA A 29 -16.48 -22.69 9.52
CA ALA A 29 -15.91 -23.82 8.81
C ALA A 29 -14.53 -23.50 8.21
N THR A 30 -13.60 -24.43 8.41
CA THR A 30 -12.31 -24.42 7.70
C THR A 30 -12.53 -24.81 6.25
N PRO A 31 -12.01 -24.07 5.26
CA PRO A 31 -12.16 -24.43 3.86
C PRO A 31 -11.51 -25.79 3.53
N GLU A 32 -12.16 -26.57 2.70
CA GLU A 32 -11.63 -27.82 2.15
C GLU A 32 -10.71 -27.53 0.95
N TRP A 33 -9.59 -26.91 1.22
CA TRP A 33 -8.58 -26.56 0.21
C TRP A 33 -7.51 -27.63 0.07
N SER A 34 -7.03 -27.80 -1.15
CA SER A 34 -5.82 -28.57 -1.44
C SER A 34 -4.58 -27.88 -0.82
N ASP A 35 -3.49 -28.62 -0.66
CA ASP A 35 -2.20 -28.07 -0.18
C ASP A 35 -1.74 -26.86 -1.00
N LEU A 36 -1.95 -26.88 -2.32
CA LEU A 36 -1.63 -25.77 -3.19
C LEU A 36 -2.47 -24.52 -2.81
N GLU A 37 -3.75 -24.69 -2.57
CA GLU A 37 -4.62 -23.55 -2.21
C GLU A 37 -4.27 -22.99 -0.84
N TRP A 38 -3.91 -23.81 0.14
CA TRP A 38 -3.41 -23.35 1.43
C TRP A 38 -2.11 -22.55 1.30
N ARG A 39 -1.18 -22.99 0.46
CA ARG A 39 0.06 -22.25 0.16
C ARG A 39 -0.24 -20.93 -0.56
N LEU A 40 -1.20 -20.90 -1.49
CA LEU A 40 -1.64 -19.69 -2.15
C LEU A 40 -2.38 -18.75 -1.20
N ALA A 41 -3.12 -19.28 -0.22
CA ALA A 41 -3.72 -18.47 0.85
C ALA A 41 -2.65 -17.82 1.74
N ALA A 42 -1.59 -18.55 2.09
CA ALA A 42 -0.46 -17.98 2.83
C ALA A 42 0.26 -16.89 2.02
N ALA A 43 0.48 -17.13 0.71
CA ALA A 43 1.05 -16.13 -0.21
C ALA A 43 0.15 -14.88 -0.31
N ALA A 44 -1.16 -15.06 -0.47
CA ALA A 44 -2.13 -13.96 -0.54
C ALA A 44 -2.17 -13.18 0.78
N ALA A 45 -2.24 -13.85 1.93
CA ALA A 45 -2.25 -13.20 3.24
C ALA A 45 -0.99 -12.37 3.51
N ALA A 46 0.19 -12.89 3.12
CA ALA A 46 1.45 -12.17 3.19
C ALA A 46 1.48 -10.97 2.24
N ALA A 47 1.13 -11.16 0.97
CA ALA A 47 1.13 -10.09 -0.04
C ALA A 47 0.14 -8.96 0.30
N HIS A 48 -1.01 -9.31 0.88
CA HIS A 48 -2.02 -8.36 1.34
C HIS A 48 -1.74 -7.76 2.72
N GLY A 49 -0.71 -8.23 3.44
CA GLY A 49 -0.31 -7.71 4.75
C GLY A 49 -1.29 -8.03 5.88
N VAL A 50 -2.12 -9.08 5.74
CA VAL A 50 -3.19 -9.40 6.70
C VAL A 50 -2.93 -10.67 7.53
N SER A 51 -1.81 -11.36 7.29
CA SER A 51 -1.48 -12.59 8.04
C SER A 51 -1.56 -12.41 9.56
N PRO A 52 -1.01 -11.33 10.17
CA PRO A 52 -1.09 -11.13 11.61
C PRO A 52 -2.50 -10.82 12.11
N LEU A 53 -3.31 -10.12 11.31
CA LEU A 53 -4.70 -9.80 11.64
C LEU A 53 -5.54 -11.09 11.69
N LEU A 54 -5.35 -11.98 10.74
CA LEU A 54 -6.04 -13.26 10.65
C LEU A 54 -5.71 -14.19 11.84
N CYS A 55 -4.58 -14.02 12.50
CA CYS A 55 -4.26 -14.77 13.71
C CYS A 55 -5.30 -14.57 14.83
N LYS A 56 -5.89 -13.37 14.91
CA LYS A 56 -6.93 -13.05 15.92
C LYS A 56 -8.34 -13.36 15.41
N SER A 57 -8.62 -13.06 14.15
CA SER A 57 -9.97 -13.14 13.59
C SER A 57 -10.31 -14.52 13.04
N SER A 58 -9.36 -15.20 12.35
CA SER A 58 -9.66 -16.45 11.66
C SER A 58 -9.92 -17.62 12.59
N ARG A 59 -10.96 -18.37 12.29
CA ARG A 59 -11.34 -19.62 12.98
C ARG A 59 -10.88 -20.88 12.25
N TRP A 60 -10.22 -20.76 11.12
CA TRP A 60 -9.72 -21.88 10.33
C TRP A 60 -8.69 -22.72 11.09
N GLN A 61 -8.92 -24.04 11.16
CA GLN A 61 -8.17 -24.96 12.01
C GLN A 61 -7.14 -25.81 11.25
N HIS A 62 -6.72 -25.38 10.06
CA HIS A 62 -5.66 -26.06 9.33
C HIS A 62 -4.29 -25.84 10.01
N PRO A 63 -3.58 -26.89 10.51
CA PRO A 63 -2.41 -26.72 11.37
C PRO A 63 -1.27 -25.91 10.74
N PRO A 64 -0.84 -26.12 9.47
CA PRO A 64 0.19 -25.30 8.84
C PRO A 64 -0.22 -23.82 8.74
N TRP A 65 -1.49 -23.55 8.42
CA TRP A 65 -2.03 -22.19 8.37
C TRP A 65 -1.97 -21.51 9.73
N ARG A 66 -2.40 -22.16 10.78
CA ARG A 66 -2.36 -21.62 12.15
C ARG A 66 -0.94 -21.26 12.54
N LYS A 67 0.01 -22.19 12.35
CA LYS A 67 1.43 -21.97 12.63
C LYS A 67 1.98 -20.76 11.86
N PHE A 68 1.62 -20.62 10.56
CA PHE A 68 2.05 -19.51 9.73
C PHE A 68 1.54 -18.17 10.28
N ILE A 69 0.24 -17.99 10.51
CA ILE A 69 -0.32 -16.70 10.95
C ILE A 69 0.14 -16.33 12.37
N GLU A 70 0.35 -17.30 13.27
CA GLU A 70 0.91 -17.10 14.61
C GLU A 70 2.37 -16.63 14.54
N SER A 71 3.19 -17.27 13.71
CA SER A 71 4.56 -16.85 13.46
C SER A 71 4.62 -15.42 12.90
N GLN A 72 3.75 -15.11 11.92
CA GLN A 72 3.67 -13.76 11.35
C GLN A 72 3.30 -12.70 12.39
N ARG A 73 2.37 -13.01 13.28
CA ARG A 73 1.98 -12.10 14.37
C ARG A 73 3.14 -11.82 15.32
N GLU A 74 3.91 -12.85 15.70
CA GLU A 74 5.07 -12.67 16.56
C GLU A 74 6.19 -11.88 15.88
N HIS A 75 6.48 -12.14 14.61
CA HIS A 75 7.44 -11.35 13.82
C HIS A 75 7.03 -9.87 13.77
N VAL A 76 5.77 -9.59 13.48
CA VAL A 76 5.25 -8.21 13.41
C VAL A 76 5.28 -7.53 14.78
N LYS A 77 5.01 -8.26 15.87
CA LYS A 77 5.09 -7.72 17.23
C LYS A 77 6.52 -7.32 17.61
N LEU A 78 7.49 -8.17 17.30
CA LEU A 78 8.92 -7.87 17.53
C LEU A 78 9.39 -6.70 16.66
N ARG A 79 8.97 -6.69 15.40
CA ARG A 79 9.27 -5.60 14.47
C ARG A 79 8.64 -4.28 14.93
N HIS A 80 7.41 -4.30 15.44
CA HIS A 80 6.73 -3.12 16.00
C HIS A 80 7.55 -2.48 17.12
N ARG A 81 8.13 -3.27 18.04
CA ARG A 81 9.00 -2.74 19.12
C ARG A 81 10.21 -1.99 18.54
N ARG A 82 10.85 -2.53 17.50
CA ARG A 82 11.99 -1.88 16.83
C ARG A 82 11.58 -0.57 16.16
N ILE A 83 10.40 -0.55 15.51
CA ILE A 83 9.84 0.65 14.89
C ILE A 83 9.50 1.71 15.95
N ALA A 84 8.87 1.34 17.04
CA ALA A 84 8.56 2.26 18.13
C ALA A 84 9.83 2.89 18.71
N SER A 85 10.85 2.09 19.02
CA SER A 85 12.15 2.60 19.49
C SER A 85 12.85 3.51 18.48
N LEU A 86 12.72 3.21 17.17
CA LEU A 86 13.27 4.08 16.13
C LEU A 86 12.51 5.42 16.05
N LEU A 87 11.19 5.40 16.14
CA LEU A 87 10.37 6.62 16.18
C LEU A 87 10.70 7.50 17.40
N GLU A 88 10.93 6.91 18.58
CA GLU A 88 11.37 7.62 19.79
C GLU A 88 12.75 8.29 19.59
N ARG A 89 13.68 7.60 18.94
CA ARG A 89 15.00 8.17 18.59
C ARG A 89 14.88 9.32 17.58
N ILE A 90 14.00 9.17 16.59
CA ILE A 90 13.72 10.23 15.60
C ILE A 90 13.09 11.44 16.31
N ASP A 91 12.11 11.23 17.20
CA ASP A 91 11.47 12.30 17.98
C ASP A 91 12.50 13.09 18.80
N THR A 92 13.34 12.37 19.55
CA THR A 92 14.38 12.98 20.37
C THR A 92 15.36 13.80 19.54
N ALA A 93 15.85 13.22 18.44
CA ALA A 93 16.81 13.91 17.57
C ALA A 93 16.16 15.11 16.85
N ALA A 94 14.90 14.98 16.41
CA ALA A 94 14.16 16.07 15.77
C ALA A 94 13.89 17.23 16.74
N ARG A 95 13.54 16.95 18.02
CA ARG A 95 13.43 17.98 19.07
C ARG A 95 14.73 18.72 19.28
N ALA A 96 15.85 17.99 19.40
CA ALA A 96 17.16 18.59 19.59
C ALA A 96 17.60 19.47 18.41
N ALA A 97 17.18 19.10 17.19
CA ALA A 97 17.48 19.85 15.95
C ALA A 97 16.46 20.98 15.66
N GLY A 98 15.44 21.19 16.49
CA GLY A 98 14.36 22.16 16.22
C GLY A 98 13.50 21.80 14.99
N LEU A 99 13.49 20.52 14.57
CA LEU A 99 12.88 20.05 13.35
C LEU A 99 11.48 19.47 13.63
N ALA A 100 10.47 19.93 12.91
CA ALA A 100 9.12 19.38 12.97
C ALA A 100 8.94 18.27 11.92
N VAL A 101 8.52 17.08 12.35
CA VAL A 101 8.35 15.89 11.52
C VAL A 101 6.96 15.32 11.73
N VAL A 102 6.29 14.85 10.69
CA VAL A 102 5.02 14.10 10.82
C VAL A 102 5.28 12.63 10.47
N ALA A 103 4.95 11.75 11.39
CA ALA A 103 4.98 10.30 11.13
C ALA A 103 3.67 9.88 10.44
N LEU A 104 3.79 9.27 9.25
CA LEU A 104 2.68 9.07 8.34
C LEU A 104 2.05 7.67 8.44
N LYS A 105 0.85 7.52 7.88
CA LYS A 105 0.17 6.24 7.61
C LYS A 105 0.19 5.25 8.79
N GLY A 106 0.93 4.12 8.65
CA GLY A 106 1.00 3.07 9.66
C GLY A 106 1.45 3.54 11.03
N SER A 107 2.42 4.45 11.10
CA SER A 107 2.90 5.04 12.35
C SER A 107 1.80 5.86 13.05
N ALA A 108 1.03 6.65 12.29
CA ALA A 108 -0.09 7.40 12.82
C ALA A 108 -1.23 6.48 13.31
N LEU A 109 -1.57 5.43 12.56
CA LEU A 109 -2.60 4.46 12.96
C LEU A 109 -2.24 3.74 14.27
N HIS A 110 -0.97 3.41 14.46
CA HIS A 110 -0.49 2.86 15.73
C HIS A 110 -0.53 3.89 16.87
N ALA A 111 -0.10 5.13 16.62
CA ALA A 111 -0.15 6.20 17.61
C ALA A 111 -1.58 6.51 18.06
N MET A 112 -2.57 6.39 17.17
CA MET A 112 -4.00 6.53 17.48
C MET A 112 -4.61 5.30 18.18
N GLY A 113 -3.85 4.22 18.43
CA GLY A 113 -4.35 2.99 19.03
C GLY A 113 -5.40 2.26 18.19
N ILE A 114 -5.32 2.38 16.84
CA ILE A 114 -6.20 1.62 15.93
C ILE A 114 -5.78 0.14 15.91
N TYR A 115 -4.49 -0.11 16.05
CA TYR A 115 -3.91 -1.43 16.11
C TYR A 115 -3.11 -1.64 17.40
N VAL A 116 -3.17 -2.84 17.96
CA VAL A 116 -2.24 -3.26 19.00
C VAL A 116 -0.96 -3.84 18.38
N PRO A 117 0.16 -3.86 19.14
CA PRO A 117 1.41 -4.45 18.66
C PRO A 117 1.24 -5.88 18.16
N GLY A 118 1.71 -6.14 16.94
CA GLY A 118 1.60 -7.46 16.29
C GLY A 118 0.41 -7.63 15.34
N GLU A 119 -0.48 -6.66 15.22
CA GLU A 119 -1.63 -6.76 14.30
C GLU A 119 -1.33 -6.22 12.90
N ARG A 120 -0.72 -5.04 12.82
CA ARG A 120 -0.48 -4.37 11.53
C ARG A 120 1.00 -4.37 11.17
N PRO A 121 1.39 -5.02 10.06
CA PRO A 121 2.76 -4.95 9.58
C PRO A 121 3.09 -3.56 9.04
N MET A 122 4.35 -3.16 9.21
CA MET A 122 4.94 -1.97 8.59
C MET A 122 6.28 -2.35 7.96
N ALA A 123 6.38 -2.21 6.66
CA ALA A 123 7.63 -2.49 5.93
C ALA A 123 8.66 -1.36 6.12
N ASP A 124 8.16 -0.13 6.26
CA ASP A 124 8.89 1.12 6.30
C ASP A 124 8.25 2.11 7.29
N ILE A 125 8.94 3.20 7.54
CA ILE A 125 8.43 4.38 8.25
C ILE A 125 8.39 5.53 7.24
N ASP A 126 7.20 6.07 7.00
CA ASP A 126 7.02 7.27 6.20
C ASP A 126 7.10 8.51 7.12
N LEU A 127 7.93 9.48 6.76
CA LEU A 127 8.11 10.76 7.46
C LEU A 127 7.85 11.92 6.50
N LEU A 128 7.16 12.96 6.96
CA LEU A 128 6.97 14.20 6.22
C LEU A 128 7.64 15.36 6.94
N VAL A 129 8.41 16.14 6.21
CA VAL A 129 9.00 17.42 6.64
C VAL A 129 8.70 18.52 5.62
N ARG A 130 8.85 19.78 6.01
CA ARG A 130 8.80 20.89 5.04
C ARG A 130 9.97 20.83 4.08
N GLU A 131 9.78 21.33 2.87
CA GLU A 131 10.81 21.27 1.81
C GLU A 131 12.13 21.95 2.22
N HIS A 132 12.04 23.10 2.94
CA HIS A 132 13.23 23.79 3.44
C HIS A 132 13.95 23.06 4.58
N ASP A 133 13.29 22.13 5.26
CA ASP A 133 13.84 21.31 6.34
C ASP A 133 14.46 19.99 5.84
N ALA A 134 14.29 19.67 4.55
CA ALA A 134 14.73 18.40 4.00
C ALA A 134 16.23 18.11 4.24
N GLY A 135 17.09 19.14 4.10
CA GLY A 135 18.52 19.00 4.34
C GLY A 135 18.86 18.66 5.80
N ALA A 136 18.14 19.27 6.75
CA ALA A 136 18.30 18.97 8.18
C ALA A 136 17.82 17.55 8.50
N ALA A 137 16.67 17.15 7.95
CA ALA A 137 16.13 15.80 8.12
C ALA A 137 17.07 14.73 7.56
N ILE A 138 17.67 14.95 6.39
CA ILE A 138 18.65 14.03 5.81
C ILE A 138 19.85 13.84 6.75
N ARG A 139 20.42 14.91 7.28
CA ARG A 139 21.55 14.82 8.24
C ARG A 139 21.15 14.06 9.50
N LEU A 140 19.98 14.35 10.06
CA LEU A 140 19.45 13.64 11.22
C LEU A 140 19.35 12.12 10.95
N LEU A 141 18.82 11.71 9.79
CA LEU A 141 18.73 10.28 9.45
C LEU A 141 20.10 9.64 9.28
N GLN A 142 21.10 10.38 8.73
CA GLN A 142 22.47 9.90 8.61
C GLN A 142 23.13 9.70 9.98
N GLU A 143 22.92 10.62 10.92
CA GLU A 143 23.41 10.51 12.31
C GLU A 143 22.75 9.32 13.05
N LEU A 144 21.53 8.97 12.70
CA LEU A 144 20.84 7.77 13.19
C LEU A 144 21.33 6.45 12.54
N GLY A 145 22.31 6.54 11.62
CA GLY A 145 22.92 5.38 10.95
C GLY A 145 22.20 4.93 9.67
N TYR A 146 21.47 5.83 9.03
CA TYR A 146 20.79 5.58 7.77
C TYR A 146 21.56 6.16 6.59
N VAL A 147 21.53 5.47 5.44
CA VAL A 147 22.11 5.94 4.18
C VAL A 147 21.03 6.08 3.12
N GLU A 148 21.12 7.16 2.32
CA GLU A 148 20.20 7.35 1.20
C GLU A 148 20.43 6.27 0.14
N SER A 149 19.39 5.51 -0.19
CA SER A 149 19.44 4.42 -1.17
C SER A 149 19.08 4.90 -2.58
N PHE A 150 18.00 5.67 -2.70
CA PHE A 150 17.57 6.28 -3.96
C PHE A 150 16.54 7.38 -3.71
N VAL A 151 16.34 8.21 -4.74
CA VAL A 151 15.34 9.29 -4.74
C VAL A 151 14.26 8.93 -5.75
N ALA A 152 13.05 8.66 -5.26
CA ALA A 152 11.83 8.58 -6.06
C ALA A 152 11.25 9.98 -6.28
N TRP A 153 10.27 10.12 -7.20
CA TRP A 153 9.66 11.41 -7.48
C TRP A 153 8.88 12.01 -6.28
N LYS A 154 8.40 11.18 -5.36
CA LYS A 154 7.59 11.59 -4.21
C LYS A 154 8.30 11.48 -2.84
N HIS A 155 9.40 10.74 -2.75
CA HIS A 155 10.12 10.55 -1.49
C HIS A 155 11.60 10.16 -1.72
N ARG A 156 12.38 10.27 -0.67
CA ARG A 156 13.75 9.73 -0.59
C ARG A 156 13.75 8.50 0.29
N VAL A 157 14.39 7.43 -0.15
CA VAL A 157 14.45 6.16 0.58
C VAL A 157 15.78 6.03 1.30
N PHE A 158 15.70 5.81 2.60
CA PHE A 158 16.85 5.59 3.47
C PHE A 158 16.83 4.14 3.98
N LYS A 159 17.99 3.52 3.99
CA LYS A 159 18.20 2.17 4.52
C LYS A 159 19.19 2.20 5.66
N PRO A 160 19.08 1.32 6.67
CA PRO A 160 20.14 1.19 7.66
C PRO A 160 21.47 0.87 6.97
N ALA A 161 22.57 1.50 7.44
CA ALA A 161 23.92 1.27 6.91
C ALA A 161 24.34 -0.21 7.06
N THR A 162 23.77 -0.92 8.03
CA THR A 162 24.02 -2.33 8.31
C THR A 162 22.71 -3.12 8.30
N GLY A 163 22.78 -4.38 7.94
CA GLY A 163 21.65 -5.31 7.93
C GLY A 163 21.31 -5.78 6.53
N GLN A 164 20.93 -7.06 6.44
CA GLN A 164 20.46 -7.67 5.20
C GLN A 164 18.99 -8.09 5.34
N PRO A 165 18.22 -8.00 4.24
CA PRO A 165 16.84 -8.50 4.25
C PRO A 165 16.83 -10.00 4.60
N ALA A 166 15.95 -10.38 5.52
CA ALA A 166 15.69 -11.77 5.78
C ALA A 166 14.88 -12.36 4.60
N ALA A 167 15.31 -13.51 4.11
CA ALA A 167 14.56 -14.25 3.11
C ALA A 167 13.40 -15.01 3.78
N GLY A 168 12.26 -15.11 3.13
CA GLY A 168 11.12 -15.89 3.62
C GLY A 168 9.78 -15.36 3.15
N LEU A 169 8.70 -16.02 3.58
CA LEU A 169 7.34 -15.64 3.30
C LEU A 169 6.82 -14.65 4.34
N GLY A 170 6.40 -13.47 3.88
CA GLY A 170 5.79 -12.47 4.75
C GLY A 170 6.80 -11.64 5.53
N GLU A 171 6.39 -11.19 6.73
CA GLU A 171 7.22 -10.34 7.60
C GLU A 171 8.24 -11.17 8.39
N HIS A 172 9.43 -10.58 8.59
CA HIS A 172 10.45 -11.16 9.45
C HIS A 172 10.99 -10.10 10.43
N ARG A 173 11.15 -10.47 11.69
CA ARG A 173 11.59 -9.55 12.77
C ARG A 173 12.93 -8.87 12.48
N ASP A 174 13.84 -9.55 11.79
CA ASP A 174 15.20 -9.04 11.50
C ASP A 174 15.29 -8.25 10.19
N THR A 175 14.21 -8.20 9.39
CA THR A 175 14.19 -7.38 8.16
C THR A 175 14.44 -5.92 8.55
N PRO A 176 15.40 -5.21 7.90
CA PRO A 176 15.66 -3.82 8.16
C PRO A 176 14.42 -2.94 8.02
N VAL A 177 14.28 -1.92 8.86
CA VAL A 177 13.24 -0.91 8.76
C VAL A 177 13.76 0.21 7.88
N ASN A 178 13.19 0.39 6.70
CA ASN A 178 13.51 1.51 5.82
C ASN A 178 12.76 2.77 6.27
N ILE A 179 13.25 3.94 5.87
CA ILE A 179 12.58 5.23 6.09
C ILE A 179 12.33 5.87 4.72
N GLU A 180 11.10 6.30 4.48
CA GLU A 180 10.72 7.13 3.33
C GLU A 180 10.52 8.57 3.80
N LEU A 181 11.40 9.47 3.37
CA LEU A 181 11.33 10.89 3.69
C LEU A 181 10.59 11.63 2.58
N HIS A 182 9.46 12.20 2.92
CA HIS A 182 8.60 12.99 2.05
C HIS A 182 8.75 14.49 2.35
N THR A 183 8.68 15.32 1.33
CA THR A 183 8.46 16.76 1.45
C THR A 183 7.10 17.18 0.91
N ARG A 184 6.44 16.27 0.19
CA ARG A 184 5.08 16.44 -0.35
C ARG A 184 4.31 15.14 -0.25
N ILE A 185 3.01 15.25 -0.01
CA ILE A 185 2.08 14.13 -0.07
C ILE A 185 1.28 14.23 -1.36
N GLN A 186 1.75 13.50 -2.34
CA GLN A 186 1.20 13.54 -3.69
C GLN A 186 1.14 12.14 -4.32
N GLU A 187 0.13 11.93 -5.17
CA GLU A 187 0.01 10.71 -5.97
C GLU A 187 -0.23 11.05 -7.43
N ARG A 188 0.44 10.32 -8.33
CA ARG A 188 0.16 10.35 -9.76
C ARG A 188 -1.01 9.43 -10.05
N LEU A 189 -2.19 10.01 -10.12
CA LEU A 189 -3.29 9.35 -10.77
C LEU A 189 -3.03 9.37 -12.29
N PRO A 190 -3.63 8.47 -13.08
CA PRO A 190 -3.26 8.28 -14.48
C PRO A 190 -3.26 9.55 -15.34
N VAL A 191 -4.07 10.53 -14.97
CA VAL A 191 -4.29 11.77 -15.74
C VAL A 191 -3.85 13.06 -15.04
N SER A 192 -3.65 13.00 -13.71
CA SER A 192 -3.29 14.17 -12.90
C SER A 192 -2.45 13.77 -11.69
N ALA A 193 -1.64 14.69 -11.19
CA ALA A 193 -1.04 14.58 -9.87
C ALA A 193 -1.94 15.30 -8.87
N ILE A 194 -2.27 14.61 -7.78
CA ILE A 194 -3.02 15.17 -6.66
C ILE A 194 -2.04 15.41 -5.52
N ASP A 195 -1.99 16.63 -4.99
CA ASP A 195 -1.17 17.03 -3.86
C ASP A 195 -2.09 17.45 -2.70
N ILE A 196 -1.91 16.81 -1.55
CA ILE A 196 -2.66 17.10 -0.31
C ILE A 196 -1.75 17.51 0.84
N THR A 197 -0.51 17.91 0.56
CA THR A 197 0.50 18.24 1.59
C THR A 197 -0.02 19.26 2.59
N GLY A 198 -0.68 20.32 2.12
CA GLY A 198 -1.24 21.38 2.97
C GLY A 198 -2.33 20.90 3.93
N ARG A 199 -2.97 19.76 3.67
CA ARG A 199 -3.98 19.16 4.56
C ARG A 199 -3.36 18.25 5.61
N ILE A 200 -2.14 17.76 5.37
CA ILE A 200 -1.46 16.76 6.20
C ILE A 200 -0.54 17.42 7.20
N TYR A 201 0.13 18.51 6.81
CA TYR A 201 1.07 19.19 7.67
C TYR A 201 0.33 20.03 8.73
N PRO A 202 0.70 19.96 10.04
CA PRO A 202 0.06 20.75 11.09
C PRO A 202 0.20 22.26 10.82
N ARG A 203 -0.84 23.04 11.20
CA ARG A 203 -0.78 24.51 11.09
C ARG A 203 0.27 25.10 12.01
N GLU A 204 0.35 24.57 13.23
CA GLU A 204 1.30 24.97 14.27
C GLU A 204 2.21 23.77 14.62
N PRO A 205 3.22 23.48 13.78
CA PRO A 205 4.11 22.37 14.03
C PRO A 205 5.06 22.67 15.19
N VAL A 206 5.35 21.66 16.00
CA VAL A 206 6.33 21.73 17.09
C VAL A 206 7.55 20.86 16.76
N PRO A 207 8.76 21.16 17.30
CA PRO A 207 9.90 20.28 17.17
C PRO A 207 9.61 18.87 17.68
N GLY A 208 10.02 17.84 16.91
CA GLY A 208 9.74 16.44 17.18
C GLY A 208 8.66 15.88 16.26
N LEU A 209 8.10 14.72 16.64
CA LEU A 209 7.04 14.06 15.92
C LEU A 209 5.68 14.72 16.19
N ASN A 210 5.01 15.09 15.13
CA ASN A 210 3.69 15.72 15.15
C ASN A 210 2.61 14.74 14.68
N PRO A 211 1.40 14.78 15.25
CA PRO A 211 0.25 14.05 14.72
C PRO A 211 -0.30 14.71 13.45
N TYR A 212 -1.17 14.00 12.75
CA TYR A 212 -2.03 14.61 11.73
C TYR A 212 -2.95 15.68 12.36
N PRO A 213 -3.32 16.73 11.61
CA PRO A 213 -4.22 17.76 12.11
C PRO A 213 -5.60 17.22 12.55
N SER A 214 -6.07 16.13 11.94
CA SER A 214 -7.34 15.47 12.26
C SER A 214 -7.40 14.06 11.72
N SER A 215 -8.38 13.27 12.16
CA SER A 215 -8.70 11.95 11.56
C SER A 215 -9.08 12.07 10.09
N GLY A 216 -9.76 13.15 9.70
CA GLY A 216 -10.11 13.45 8.32
C GLY A 216 -8.88 13.69 7.44
N ALA A 217 -7.84 14.35 7.95
CA ALA A 217 -6.57 14.54 7.24
C ALA A 217 -5.85 13.19 7.02
N LEU A 218 -5.81 12.33 8.03
CA LEU A 218 -5.28 10.97 7.88
C LEU A 218 -6.09 10.16 6.86
N MET A 219 -7.44 10.22 6.92
CA MET A 219 -8.31 9.57 5.95
C MET A 219 -8.04 10.03 4.52
N ASN A 220 -7.88 11.34 4.30
CA ASN A 220 -7.48 11.88 2.99
C ASN A 220 -6.21 11.22 2.46
N HIS A 221 -5.18 11.08 3.32
CA HIS A 221 -3.92 10.45 2.92
C HIS A 221 -4.10 8.96 2.59
N LEU A 222 -4.81 8.20 3.44
CA LEU A 222 -5.05 6.78 3.20
C LEU A 222 -5.83 6.56 1.91
N LEU A 223 -6.84 7.39 1.63
CA LEU A 223 -7.64 7.31 0.41
C LEU A 223 -6.83 7.67 -0.84
N LEU A 224 -6.01 8.71 -0.79
CA LEU A 224 -5.16 9.09 -1.93
C LEU A 224 -4.12 8.00 -2.22
N HIS A 225 -3.50 7.45 -1.17
CA HIS A 225 -2.58 6.33 -1.29
C HIS A 225 -3.27 5.08 -1.86
N ALA A 226 -4.49 4.76 -1.40
CA ALA A 226 -5.28 3.65 -1.93
C ALA A 226 -5.68 3.87 -3.39
N ALA A 227 -6.04 5.10 -3.79
CA ALA A 227 -6.34 5.45 -5.17
C ALA A 227 -5.13 5.22 -6.10
N GLY A 228 -3.93 5.66 -5.69
CA GLY A 228 -2.68 5.38 -6.40
C GLY A 228 -2.41 3.88 -6.54
N ASN A 229 -2.65 3.11 -5.48
CA ASN A 229 -2.50 1.65 -5.50
C ASN A 229 -3.55 0.95 -6.40
N ILE A 230 -4.79 1.44 -6.48
CA ILE A 230 -5.80 0.95 -7.43
C ILE A 230 -5.31 1.16 -8.86
N CYS A 231 -4.82 2.35 -9.19
CA CYS A 231 -4.25 2.65 -10.50
C CYS A 231 -3.07 1.74 -10.87
N GLY A 232 -2.20 1.45 -9.89
CA GLY A 232 -1.05 0.55 -10.01
C GLY A 232 -1.39 -0.94 -9.91
N ARG A 233 -2.66 -1.29 -9.60
CA ARG A 233 -3.12 -2.64 -9.28
C ARG A 233 -2.29 -3.31 -8.19
N SER A 234 -1.94 -2.54 -7.16
CA SER A 234 -1.14 -2.95 -6.00
C SER A 234 -1.86 -2.74 -4.68
N LEU A 235 -3.17 -2.52 -4.73
CA LEU A 235 -3.99 -2.36 -3.54
C LEU A 235 -3.90 -3.61 -2.66
N ARG A 236 -3.75 -3.41 -1.36
CA ARG A 236 -3.71 -4.51 -0.37
C ARG A 236 -5.00 -4.51 0.45
N LEU A 237 -5.41 -5.68 0.91
CA LEU A 237 -6.52 -5.79 1.85
C LEU A 237 -6.25 -5.00 3.14
N LEU A 238 -4.99 -4.91 3.56
CA LEU A 238 -4.56 -4.07 4.68
C LEU A 238 -4.96 -2.60 4.50
N HIS A 239 -4.85 -2.03 3.29
CA HIS A 239 -5.25 -0.65 3.04
C HIS A 239 -6.77 -0.45 3.22
N LEU A 240 -7.58 -1.42 2.79
CA LEU A 240 -9.03 -1.39 3.02
C LEU A 240 -9.36 -1.51 4.51
N ASN A 241 -8.63 -2.37 5.24
CA ASN A 241 -8.79 -2.53 6.68
C ASN A 241 -8.39 -1.25 7.44
N ASP A 242 -7.29 -0.60 7.06
CA ASP A 242 -6.86 0.69 7.64
C ASP A 242 -7.98 1.74 7.51
N ILE A 243 -8.53 1.89 6.30
CA ILE A 243 -9.61 2.84 6.00
C ILE A 243 -10.88 2.47 6.78
N ALA A 244 -11.27 1.20 6.79
CA ALA A 244 -12.48 0.74 7.48
C ALA A 244 -12.40 1.00 8.99
N LEU A 245 -11.29 0.66 9.64
CA LEU A 245 -11.11 0.87 11.08
C LEU A 245 -11.03 2.35 11.44
N LEU A 246 -10.37 3.19 10.64
CA LEU A 246 -10.36 4.63 10.86
C LEU A 246 -11.77 5.21 10.68
N ALA A 247 -12.51 4.78 9.65
CA ALA A 247 -13.85 5.24 9.35
C ALA A 247 -14.83 5.04 10.52
N THR A 248 -14.70 3.93 11.28
CA THR A 248 -15.56 3.67 12.46
C THR A 248 -15.32 4.64 13.62
N ARG A 249 -14.25 5.43 13.59
CA ARG A 249 -13.90 6.42 14.62
C ARG A 249 -14.12 7.86 14.16
N MET A 250 -14.54 8.08 12.91
CA MET A 250 -14.71 9.40 12.34
C MET A 250 -16.10 9.96 12.65
N SER A 251 -16.12 11.24 13.03
CA SER A 251 -17.32 12.06 13.13
C SER A 251 -17.77 12.59 11.75
N ALA A 252 -18.94 13.22 11.69
CA ALA A 252 -19.39 13.93 10.48
C ALA A 252 -18.43 15.06 10.07
N ASP A 253 -17.86 15.76 11.06
CA ASP A 253 -16.90 16.84 10.83
C ASP A 253 -15.59 16.31 10.25
N ASP A 254 -15.08 15.13 10.73
CA ASP A 254 -13.92 14.49 10.15
C ASP A 254 -14.14 14.13 8.67
N TRP A 255 -15.34 13.64 8.33
CA TRP A 255 -15.70 13.37 6.94
C TRP A 255 -15.76 14.63 6.09
N SER A 256 -16.18 15.79 6.66
CA SER A 256 -16.26 17.05 5.93
C SER A 256 -14.90 17.53 5.41
N VAL A 257 -13.81 17.18 6.11
CA VAL A 257 -12.41 17.51 5.70
C VAL A 257 -12.04 16.96 4.33
N LEU A 258 -12.73 15.92 3.82
CA LEU A 258 -12.53 15.45 2.43
C LEU A 258 -12.82 16.55 1.39
N TRP A 259 -13.81 17.40 1.67
CA TRP A 259 -14.27 18.50 0.81
C TRP A 259 -13.80 19.83 1.37
N ASP A 260 -12.50 20.08 1.34
CA ASP A 260 -11.96 21.38 1.70
C ASP A 260 -12.48 22.44 0.70
N ASP A 261 -13.13 23.50 1.21
CA ASP A 261 -13.73 24.57 0.41
C ASP A 261 -12.72 25.36 -0.44
N HIS A 262 -11.44 25.20 -0.18
CA HIS A 262 -10.33 25.84 -0.91
C HIS A 262 -9.76 24.99 -2.04
N ALA A 263 -10.17 23.73 -2.20
CA ALA A 263 -9.70 22.89 -3.30
C ALA A 263 -10.57 23.13 -4.55
N ALA A 264 -9.94 23.49 -5.64
CA ALA A 264 -10.60 23.71 -6.94
C ALA A 264 -11.31 22.46 -7.50
N ASP A 265 -10.99 21.28 -6.97
CA ASP A 265 -11.54 19.98 -7.42
C ASP A 265 -12.05 19.17 -6.22
N ALA A 266 -13.28 18.67 -6.31
CA ALA A 266 -13.83 17.67 -5.40
C ALA A 266 -12.96 16.42 -5.34
N PRO A 267 -12.92 15.66 -4.20
CA PRO A 267 -12.08 14.48 -4.03
C PRO A 267 -12.64 13.24 -4.75
N TRP A 268 -13.00 13.38 -6.04
CA TRP A 268 -13.59 12.33 -6.88
C TRP A 268 -12.78 11.01 -6.88
N TRP A 269 -11.48 11.12 -6.71
CA TRP A 269 -10.53 10.00 -6.63
C TRP A 269 -10.70 9.13 -5.38
N ALA A 270 -11.39 9.62 -4.36
CA ALA A 270 -11.68 8.87 -3.13
C ALA A 270 -12.82 7.85 -3.29
N LEU A 271 -13.65 7.98 -4.34
CA LEU A 271 -14.79 7.08 -4.55
C LEU A 271 -14.38 5.61 -4.77
N PRO A 272 -13.42 5.24 -5.65
CA PRO A 272 -13.07 3.84 -5.85
C PRO A 272 -12.60 3.12 -4.57
N PRO A 273 -11.66 3.66 -3.77
CA PRO A 273 -11.26 3.01 -2.53
C PRO A 273 -12.41 2.91 -1.52
N LEU A 274 -13.22 3.96 -1.34
CA LEU A 274 -14.35 3.91 -0.40
C LEU A 274 -15.43 2.92 -0.83
N ARG A 275 -15.68 2.75 -2.11
CA ARG A 275 -16.58 1.69 -2.61
C ARG A 275 -16.06 0.29 -2.35
N LEU A 276 -14.76 0.06 -2.53
CA LEU A 276 -14.16 -1.21 -2.15
C LEU A 276 -14.28 -1.44 -0.64
N VAL A 277 -14.04 -0.42 0.18
CA VAL A 277 -14.26 -0.55 1.63
C VAL A 277 -15.72 -0.88 1.93
N ALA A 278 -16.68 -0.15 1.40
CA ALA A 278 -18.11 -0.42 1.62
C ALA A 278 -18.54 -1.84 1.16
N ARG A 279 -17.91 -2.37 0.09
CA ARG A 279 -18.15 -3.72 -0.40
C ARG A 279 -17.66 -4.79 0.57
N TYR A 280 -16.44 -4.67 1.09
CA TYR A 280 -15.82 -5.69 1.94
C TYR A 280 -16.14 -5.48 3.43
N TYR A 281 -16.38 -4.24 3.87
CA TYR A 281 -16.71 -3.84 5.24
C TYR A 281 -18.08 -3.14 5.27
N PRO A 282 -19.20 -3.88 5.16
CA PRO A 282 -20.53 -3.30 5.12
C PRO A 282 -20.81 -2.41 6.34
N GLY A 283 -21.34 -1.22 6.10
CA GLY A 283 -21.66 -0.25 7.15
C GLY A 283 -20.48 0.58 7.68
N ALA A 284 -19.25 0.32 7.22
CA ALA A 284 -18.09 1.12 7.64
C ALA A 284 -18.08 2.54 7.06
N ILE A 285 -18.69 2.75 5.89
CA ILE A 285 -18.70 4.04 5.21
C ILE A 285 -20.14 4.60 5.19
N PRO A 286 -20.37 5.85 5.63
CA PRO A 286 -21.69 6.47 5.58
C PRO A 286 -22.20 6.61 4.13
N ASP A 287 -23.45 6.25 3.88
CA ASP A 287 -24.07 6.34 2.53
C ASP A 287 -24.05 7.77 1.99
N ALA A 288 -24.22 8.78 2.85
CA ALA A 288 -24.17 10.20 2.48
C ALA A 288 -22.79 10.58 1.89
N VAL A 289 -21.69 10.02 2.42
CA VAL A 289 -20.32 10.24 1.91
C VAL A 289 -20.19 9.65 0.50
N LEU A 290 -20.63 8.40 0.31
CA LEU A 290 -20.60 7.74 -1.00
C LEU A 290 -21.46 8.50 -2.02
N ALA A 291 -22.68 8.88 -1.64
CA ALA A 291 -23.60 9.60 -2.53
C ALA A 291 -23.05 10.98 -2.95
N ARG A 292 -22.35 11.68 -2.05
CA ARG A 292 -21.69 12.95 -2.39
C ARG A 292 -20.54 12.73 -3.36
N LEU A 293 -19.65 11.77 -3.12
CA LEU A 293 -18.54 11.43 -4.02
C LEU A 293 -19.01 10.94 -5.39
N GLU A 294 -20.15 10.23 -5.46
CA GLU A 294 -20.70 9.76 -6.74
C GLU A 294 -21.13 10.92 -7.66
N ARG A 295 -21.62 12.02 -7.11
CA ARG A 295 -21.98 13.21 -7.89
C ARG A 295 -20.76 13.84 -8.55
N ASP A 296 -19.62 13.87 -7.85
CA ASP A 296 -18.40 14.53 -8.28
C ASP A 296 -17.50 13.63 -9.13
N CYS A 297 -17.78 12.32 -9.13
CA CYS A 297 -16.93 11.34 -9.82
C CYS A 297 -17.27 11.23 -11.31
N PRO A 298 -16.25 11.18 -12.19
CA PRO A 298 -16.43 10.93 -13.63
C PRO A 298 -17.25 9.68 -13.91
N SER A 299 -18.14 9.74 -14.91
CA SER A 299 -19.13 8.69 -15.19
C SER A 299 -18.49 7.32 -15.42
N LEU A 300 -17.40 7.26 -16.19
CA LEU A 300 -16.69 6.00 -16.49
C LEU A 300 -16.10 5.40 -15.20
N LEU A 301 -15.37 6.19 -14.40
CA LEU A 301 -14.78 5.75 -13.14
C LEU A 301 -15.86 5.31 -12.14
N ARG A 302 -16.96 6.07 -12.06
CA ARG A 302 -18.12 5.75 -11.23
C ARG A 302 -18.73 4.40 -11.61
N THR A 303 -18.88 4.13 -12.90
CA THR A 303 -19.41 2.86 -13.42
C THR A 303 -18.46 1.70 -13.12
N VAL A 304 -17.18 1.85 -13.44
CA VAL A 304 -16.17 0.82 -13.21
C VAL A 304 -16.05 0.50 -11.71
N SER A 305 -15.98 1.52 -10.86
CA SER A 305 -15.83 1.33 -9.41
C SER A 305 -17.00 0.58 -8.76
N ARG A 306 -18.20 0.58 -9.37
CA ARG A 306 -19.36 -0.19 -8.88
C ARG A 306 -19.15 -1.70 -8.92
N HIS A 307 -18.41 -2.19 -9.90
CA HIS A 307 -18.20 -3.61 -10.16
C HIS A 307 -16.79 -4.08 -9.79
N GLN A 308 -15.93 -3.15 -9.38
CA GLN A 308 -14.54 -3.43 -9.06
C GLN A 308 -14.42 -4.31 -7.82
N THR A 309 -13.52 -5.30 -7.87
CA THR A 309 -13.18 -6.18 -6.75
C THR A 309 -11.74 -5.98 -6.33
N LEU A 310 -11.40 -6.36 -5.10
CA LEU A 310 -10.02 -6.32 -4.60
C LEU A 310 -9.09 -7.11 -5.51
N THR A 311 -9.51 -8.28 -5.96
CA THR A 311 -8.69 -9.15 -6.82
C THR A 311 -8.38 -8.56 -8.19
N GLN A 312 -9.18 -7.60 -8.68
CA GLN A 312 -8.92 -6.92 -9.96
C GLN A 312 -7.91 -5.77 -9.84
N VAL A 313 -7.72 -5.21 -8.64
CA VAL A 313 -6.89 -4.03 -8.39
C VAL A 313 -5.72 -4.30 -7.47
N SER A 314 -5.42 -5.56 -7.22
CA SER A 314 -4.36 -6.01 -6.32
C SER A 314 -3.35 -6.93 -7.02
N CYS A 315 -2.36 -7.37 -6.25
CA CYS A 315 -1.39 -8.39 -6.68
C CYS A 315 -2.04 -9.72 -7.12
N SER A 316 -3.27 -10.00 -6.65
CA SER A 316 -3.99 -11.25 -6.95
C SER A 316 -4.49 -11.35 -8.41
N ASP A 317 -4.46 -10.25 -9.17
CA ASP A 317 -4.73 -10.31 -10.62
C ASP A 317 -3.60 -10.99 -11.41
N LEU A 318 -2.41 -11.07 -10.85
CA LEU A 318 -1.21 -11.69 -11.39
C LEU A 318 -0.67 -11.04 -12.67
N TRP A 319 -1.49 -10.42 -13.53
CA TRP A 319 -1.07 -9.90 -14.83
C TRP A 319 -0.78 -8.39 -14.82
N LEU A 320 0.20 -7.97 -15.62
CA LEU A 320 0.41 -6.57 -15.93
C LEU A 320 -0.56 -6.13 -17.04
N HIS A 321 -1.14 -4.95 -16.89
CA HIS A 321 -2.08 -4.38 -17.85
C HIS A 321 -1.52 -3.12 -18.50
N ALA A 322 -1.52 -3.10 -19.84
CA ALA A 322 -1.00 -1.98 -20.61
C ALA A 322 -1.81 -0.68 -20.40
N LEU A 323 -3.12 -0.81 -20.23
CA LEU A 323 -4.07 0.30 -20.16
C LEU A 323 -4.72 0.45 -18.77
N ALA A 324 -4.09 -0.06 -17.70
CA ALA A 324 -4.59 0.12 -16.35
C ALA A 324 -4.71 1.62 -16.00
N GLY A 325 -5.88 2.03 -15.54
CA GLY A 325 -6.15 3.42 -15.15
C GLY A 325 -6.77 4.30 -16.23
N ILE A 326 -7.10 3.75 -17.40
CA ILE A 326 -7.81 4.50 -18.46
C ILE A 326 -9.15 5.05 -17.97
N GLU A 327 -9.81 4.34 -17.08
CA GLU A 327 -11.10 4.69 -16.45
C GLU A 327 -11.04 5.96 -15.59
N TRP A 328 -9.83 6.41 -15.22
CA TRP A 328 -9.61 7.63 -14.42
C TRP A 328 -9.66 8.91 -15.26
N SER A 329 -9.75 8.80 -16.60
CA SER A 329 -9.83 9.96 -17.48
C SER A 329 -11.21 10.62 -17.39
N ARG A 330 -11.24 11.95 -17.17
CA ARG A 330 -12.46 12.75 -17.04
C ARG A 330 -12.96 13.28 -18.38
N SER A 331 -12.10 13.27 -19.40
CA SER A 331 -12.39 13.77 -20.74
C SER A 331 -11.57 13.05 -21.82
N LEU A 332 -11.98 13.18 -23.08
CA LEU A 332 -11.21 12.68 -24.23
C LEU A 332 -9.82 13.31 -24.34
N ARG A 333 -9.67 14.58 -23.90
CA ARG A 333 -8.37 15.26 -23.85
C ARG A 333 -7.43 14.59 -22.83
N GLU A 334 -7.94 14.31 -21.64
CA GLU A 334 -7.19 13.58 -20.59
C GLU A 334 -6.84 12.16 -21.04
N LEU A 335 -7.78 11.47 -21.68
CA LEU A 335 -7.54 10.16 -22.28
C LEU A 335 -6.39 10.22 -23.30
N GLY A 336 -6.40 11.20 -24.20
CA GLY A 336 -5.33 11.42 -25.17
C GLY A 336 -3.98 11.69 -24.49
N HIS A 337 -3.97 12.49 -23.42
CA HIS A 337 -2.78 12.76 -22.61
C HIS A 337 -2.27 11.51 -21.91
N TYR A 338 -3.16 10.73 -21.31
CA TYR A 338 -2.83 9.44 -20.69
C TYR A 338 -2.16 8.49 -21.70
N LEU A 339 -2.76 8.29 -22.88
CA LEU A 339 -2.20 7.42 -23.92
C LEU A 339 -0.84 7.91 -24.41
N ARG A 340 -0.69 9.22 -24.60
CA ARG A 340 0.60 9.83 -24.98
C ARG A 340 1.68 9.56 -23.91
N ASN A 341 1.37 9.73 -22.62
CA ASN A 341 2.31 9.48 -21.52
C ASN A 341 2.65 7.99 -21.39
N ARG A 342 1.75 7.09 -21.79
CA ARG A 342 2.05 5.65 -21.86
C ARG A 342 3.09 5.36 -22.96
N VAL A 343 2.98 6.00 -24.12
CA VAL A 343 3.91 5.80 -25.26
C VAL A 343 5.23 6.54 -25.02
N LYS A 344 5.15 7.79 -24.54
CA LYS A 344 6.31 8.65 -24.24
C LYS A 344 6.24 9.08 -22.78
N PRO A 345 6.72 8.24 -21.85
CA PRO A 345 6.73 8.61 -20.42
C PRO A 345 7.66 9.79 -20.18
N PRO A 346 7.37 10.68 -19.20
CA PRO A 346 8.25 11.75 -18.82
C PRO A 346 9.58 11.19 -18.28
N GLN A 347 10.65 11.99 -18.37
CA GLN A 347 12.00 11.55 -17.96
C GLN A 347 12.05 11.05 -16.50
N GLU A 348 11.32 11.70 -15.60
CA GLU A 348 11.21 11.28 -14.21
C GLU A 348 10.67 9.85 -14.06
N ALA A 349 9.62 9.48 -14.81
CA ALA A 349 9.06 8.13 -14.77
C ALA A 349 10.03 7.08 -15.37
N VAL A 350 10.87 7.50 -16.31
CA VAL A 350 11.93 6.63 -16.85
C VAL A 350 13.02 6.40 -15.82
N LYS A 351 13.46 7.47 -15.12
CA LYS A 351 14.46 7.40 -14.05
C LYS A 351 13.96 6.53 -12.88
N GLU A 352 12.76 6.80 -12.42
CA GLU A 352 12.14 6.02 -11.33
C GLU A 352 12.09 4.53 -11.66
N ARG A 353 11.71 4.18 -12.89
CA ARG A 353 11.74 2.79 -13.34
C ARG A 353 13.15 2.19 -13.32
N ALA A 354 14.15 2.93 -13.77
CA ALA A 354 15.53 2.46 -13.74
C ALA A 354 15.98 2.19 -12.30
N ASP A 355 15.61 3.04 -11.35
CA ASP A 355 15.89 2.85 -9.94
C ASP A 355 15.15 1.64 -9.34
N MET A 356 13.87 1.45 -9.70
CA MET A 356 13.12 0.24 -9.31
C MET A 356 13.78 -1.03 -9.81
N VAL A 357 14.23 -1.08 -11.07
CA VAL A 357 14.93 -2.24 -11.65
C VAL A 357 16.22 -2.54 -10.90
N ARG A 358 16.93 -1.50 -10.48
CA ARG A 358 18.19 -1.63 -9.75
C ARG A 358 17.97 -2.12 -8.31
N THR A 359 16.91 -1.67 -7.66
CA THR A 359 16.71 -1.88 -6.22
C THR A 359 15.80 -3.05 -5.86
N GLN A 360 14.93 -3.49 -6.79
CA GLN A 360 13.96 -4.55 -6.53
C GLN A 360 14.43 -5.89 -7.11
N LEU A 361 14.72 -6.84 -6.23
CA LEU A 361 15.27 -8.16 -6.57
C LEU A 361 14.44 -8.91 -7.62
N TRP A 362 13.11 -8.83 -7.53
CA TRP A 362 12.21 -9.54 -8.46
C TRP A 362 12.18 -8.97 -9.88
N LEU A 363 12.72 -7.75 -10.11
CA LEU A 363 12.84 -7.17 -11.44
C LEU A 363 14.19 -7.45 -12.09
N GLN A 364 15.17 -7.88 -11.30
CA GLN A 364 16.49 -8.21 -11.82
C GLN A 364 16.43 -9.43 -12.74
N GLY A 365 17.15 -9.39 -13.86
CA GLY A 365 17.19 -10.50 -14.83
C GLY A 365 15.98 -10.57 -15.77
N GLN A 366 14.94 -9.75 -15.60
CA GLN A 366 13.77 -9.79 -16.49
C GLN A 366 14.04 -9.04 -17.80
N SER A 367 14.12 -9.76 -18.91
CA SER A 367 14.46 -9.20 -20.24
C SER A 367 13.48 -8.11 -20.72
N TRP A 368 12.17 -8.27 -20.42
CA TRP A 368 11.13 -7.33 -20.85
C TRP A 368 11.24 -5.96 -20.16
N VAL A 369 11.84 -5.90 -18.97
CA VAL A 369 12.04 -4.65 -18.22
C VAL A 369 13.05 -3.74 -18.90
N ARG A 370 14.04 -4.32 -19.59
CA ARG A 370 15.10 -3.62 -20.33
C ARG A 370 14.68 -3.19 -21.73
N GLN A 371 13.53 -3.63 -22.22
CA GLN A 371 13.03 -3.27 -23.54
C GLN A 371 12.67 -1.78 -23.61
N ASN A 372 12.76 -1.19 -24.81
CA ASN A 372 12.24 0.15 -25.06
C ASN A 372 10.72 0.20 -24.83
N GLN A 373 10.20 1.41 -24.59
CA GLN A 373 8.79 1.59 -24.18
C GLN A 373 7.79 1.02 -25.17
N GLY A 374 8.01 1.21 -26.47
CA GLY A 374 7.11 0.68 -27.51
C GLY A 374 7.05 -0.84 -27.54
N ARG A 375 8.20 -1.51 -27.47
CA ARG A 375 8.27 -2.99 -27.37
C ARG A 375 7.62 -3.52 -26.10
N ARG A 376 7.78 -2.81 -24.98
CA ARG A 376 7.12 -3.18 -23.70
C ARG A 376 5.61 -3.11 -23.82
N ILE A 377 5.07 -2.02 -24.37
CA ILE A 377 3.63 -1.89 -24.58
C ILE A 377 3.14 -3.01 -25.51
N LEU A 378 3.82 -3.26 -26.61
CA LEU A 378 3.48 -4.34 -27.53
C LEU A 378 3.51 -5.70 -26.80
N THR A 379 4.52 -5.97 -25.98
CA THR A 379 4.61 -7.19 -25.18
C THR A 379 3.40 -7.32 -24.24
N LEU A 380 3.02 -6.24 -23.55
CA LEU A 380 1.87 -6.25 -22.63
C LEU A 380 0.51 -6.39 -23.34
N LEU A 381 0.42 -5.96 -24.60
CA LEU A 381 -0.79 -6.11 -25.42
C LEU A 381 -0.91 -7.50 -26.06
N THR A 382 0.22 -8.13 -26.38
CA THR A 382 0.26 -9.39 -27.12
C THR A 382 0.51 -10.62 -26.23
N ARG A 383 0.99 -10.43 -25.01
CA ARG A 383 1.35 -11.51 -24.08
C ARG A 383 0.87 -11.21 -22.67
N GLN A 384 0.52 -12.26 -21.95
CA GLN A 384 0.26 -12.16 -20.51
C GLN A 384 1.59 -12.14 -19.76
N VAL A 385 2.00 -10.94 -19.32
CA VAL A 385 3.22 -10.74 -18.53
C VAL A 385 2.85 -10.78 -17.04
N PRO A 386 3.38 -11.74 -16.27
CA PRO A 386 3.05 -11.84 -14.87
C PRO A 386 3.74 -10.74 -14.03
N ARG A 387 3.12 -10.40 -12.93
CA ARG A 387 3.69 -9.56 -11.88
C ARG A 387 4.78 -10.33 -11.14
N MET A 388 6.00 -9.84 -11.23
CA MET A 388 7.16 -10.52 -10.64
C MET A 388 7.19 -10.43 -9.12
N ASP A 389 6.70 -9.33 -8.54
CA ASP A 389 6.49 -9.17 -7.10
C ASP A 389 5.57 -10.26 -6.53
N THR A 390 4.43 -10.49 -7.19
CA THR A 390 3.47 -11.54 -6.81
C THR A 390 4.11 -12.93 -6.96
N LEU A 391 4.78 -13.20 -8.09
CA LEU A 391 5.44 -14.49 -8.29
C LEU A 391 6.56 -14.76 -7.28
N TYR A 392 7.25 -13.71 -6.83
CA TYR A 392 8.26 -13.83 -5.76
C TYR A 392 7.62 -14.34 -4.46
N VAL A 393 6.51 -13.76 -4.04
CA VAL A 393 5.78 -14.18 -2.82
C VAL A 393 5.20 -15.58 -2.99
N VAL A 394 4.64 -15.91 -4.15
CA VAL A 394 4.11 -17.26 -4.45
C VAL A 394 5.23 -18.31 -4.39
N ARG A 395 6.39 -18.03 -4.97
CA ARG A 395 7.54 -18.96 -4.87
C ARG A 395 7.96 -19.16 -3.42
N ALA A 396 8.09 -18.08 -2.65
CA ALA A 396 8.43 -18.21 -1.23
C ALA A 396 7.43 -19.07 -0.46
N ALA A 397 6.13 -19.01 -0.79
CA ALA A 397 5.11 -19.84 -0.16
C ALA A 397 5.17 -21.31 -0.62
N LEU A 398 5.53 -21.57 -1.88
CA LEU A 398 5.66 -22.93 -2.42
C LEU A 398 6.95 -23.61 -1.99
N ASP A 399 8.03 -22.85 -1.81
CA ASP A 399 9.34 -23.36 -1.40
C ASP A 399 9.46 -23.52 0.13
N ALA A 400 8.54 -22.91 0.90
CA ALA A 400 8.49 -23.09 2.34
C ALA A 400 8.28 -24.60 2.68
N PRO A 401 9.12 -25.18 3.55
CA PRO A 401 8.95 -26.58 3.94
C PRO A 401 7.57 -26.78 4.60
N ALA A 402 6.94 -27.92 4.34
CA ALA A 402 5.61 -28.25 4.88
C ALA A 402 5.55 -28.20 6.43
N SER A 403 6.71 -28.25 7.10
CA SER A 403 6.86 -28.09 8.55
C SER A 403 7.00 -26.63 9.01
N ALA A 404 7.16 -25.65 8.09
CA ALA A 404 7.39 -24.25 8.40
C ALA A 404 6.19 -23.36 8.04
N THR A 405 5.21 -23.93 7.30
CA THR A 405 3.91 -23.29 7.00
C THR A 405 2.83 -23.73 7.96
#